data_d765f5dd9680c10b394ad276554704f3
#
_entry.id   d765f5dd9680c10b394ad276554704f3
#
_cell.length_a   1.000
_cell.length_b   1.000
_cell.length_c   1.000
_cell.angle_alpha   90.00
_cell.angle_beta   90.00
_cell.angle_gamma   90.00
#
_symmetry.space_group_name_H-M   'P 1'
#
loop_
_entity.id
_entity.type
_entity.pdbx_description
1 polymer ?
#
loop_
_entity_poly.entity_id
_entity_poly.type
_entity_poly.pdbx_seq_one_letter_code
_entity_poly.pdbx_strand_id
1 'polypeptide(L)'
;KFSLWDTVGKCTYDKGYKDATVYNNGKKTKGIGGGVCQVSTTVNMAVKSAGIKTNARQHSLPVSYASREDEATVSFGNIDFKFTNTTGKTIMLVMGAVDGSCTCEVWAKYE
;
A
#
# COMPACT_ATOMS: atom_id res chain seq x y z
N LYS A 1 3.49 -4.71 14.77
CA LYS A 1 3.27 -5.33 13.47
C LYS A 1 2.17 -4.59 12.73
N PHE A 2 2.40 -4.29 11.47
CA PHE A 2 1.44 -3.58 10.61
C PHE A 2 0.84 -4.52 9.57
N SER A 3 -0.46 -4.43 9.34
CA SER A 3 -1.17 -5.08 8.26
C SER A 3 -2.08 -4.05 7.59
N LEU A 4 -1.97 -3.92 6.26
CA LEU A 4 -2.80 -2.96 5.52
C LEU A 4 -4.29 -3.30 5.70
N TRP A 5 -4.68 -4.57 5.51
CA TRP A 5 -6.08 -4.96 5.57
C TRP A 5 -6.66 -4.89 6.98
N ASP A 6 -5.85 -5.16 8.02
CA ASP A 6 -6.29 -4.96 9.41
C ASP A 6 -6.54 -3.48 9.72
N THR A 7 -5.80 -2.59 9.04
CA THR A 7 -5.91 -1.15 9.26
C THR A 7 -7.08 -0.54 8.49
N VAL A 8 -7.26 -0.88 7.22
CA VAL A 8 -8.25 -0.23 6.35
C VAL A 8 -9.50 -1.09 6.12
N GLY A 9 -9.40 -2.39 6.28
CA GLY A 9 -10.51 -3.32 6.05
C GLY A 9 -10.84 -3.48 4.57
N LYS A 10 -11.90 -4.23 4.28
CA LYS A 10 -12.35 -4.46 2.91
C LYS A 10 -12.83 -3.16 2.27
N CYS A 11 -12.46 -2.94 1.01
CA CYS A 11 -12.90 -1.77 0.24
C CYS A 11 -14.35 -1.99 -0.20
N THR A 12 -15.27 -1.18 0.31
CA THR A 12 -16.70 -1.27 -0.03
C THR A 12 -17.24 0.11 -0.40
N TYR A 13 -18.35 0.14 -1.13
CA TYR A 13 -18.94 1.41 -1.57
C TYR A 13 -19.42 2.27 -0.40
N ASP A 14 -19.92 1.66 0.66
CA ASP A 14 -20.39 2.37 1.85
C ASP A 14 -19.27 3.05 2.63
N LYS A 15 -18.01 2.65 2.42
CA LYS A 15 -16.83 3.32 2.98
C LYS A 15 -16.31 4.45 2.08
N GLY A 16 -16.98 4.72 0.95
CA GLY A 16 -16.58 5.76 0.02
C GLY A 16 -15.69 5.29 -1.12
N TYR A 17 -15.37 4.02 -1.21
CA TYR A 17 -14.59 3.49 -2.34
C TYR A 17 -15.43 3.49 -3.61
N LYS A 18 -14.78 3.73 -4.73
CA LYS A 18 -15.40 3.79 -6.05
C LYS A 18 -14.75 2.81 -7.00
N ASP A 19 -15.44 2.50 -8.10
CA ASP A 19 -14.85 1.69 -9.16
C ASP A 19 -13.66 2.41 -9.76
N ALA A 20 -12.58 1.68 -9.96
CA ALA A 20 -11.37 2.16 -10.60
C ALA A 20 -10.67 1.00 -11.29
N THR A 21 -9.57 1.26 -11.95
CA THR A 21 -8.79 0.20 -12.60
C THR A 21 -8.21 -0.75 -11.56
N VAL A 22 -8.49 -2.05 -11.73
CA VAL A 22 -7.90 -3.12 -10.93
C VAL A 22 -7.22 -4.13 -11.85
N TYR A 23 -6.25 -4.87 -11.32
CA TYR A 23 -5.57 -5.94 -12.06
C TYR A 23 -6.16 -7.28 -11.64
N ASN A 24 -6.68 -8.03 -12.60
CA ASN A 24 -7.28 -9.34 -12.36
C ASN A 24 -6.78 -10.32 -13.42
N ASN A 25 -6.10 -11.40 -12.97
CA ASN A 25 -5.51 -12.41 -13.84
C ASN A 25 -4.63 -11.82 -14.94
N GLY A 26 -3.84 -10.79 -14.61
CA GLY A 26 -2.95 -10.13 -15.56
C GLY A 26 -3.64 -9.17 -16.51
N LYS A 27 -4.91 -8.87 -16.30
CA LYS A 27 -5.69 -7.95 -17.14
C LYS A 27 -6.19 -6.76 -16.33
N LYS A 28 -6.31 -5.60 -16.99
CA LYS A 28 -6.90 -4.41 -16.40
C LYS A 28 -8.42 -4.49 -16.55
N THR A 29 -9.12 -4.36 -15.43
CA THR A 29 -10.59 -4.29 -15.41
C THR A 29 -11.02 -3.18 -14.46
N LYS A 30 -12.33 -2.87 -14.40
CA LYS A 30 -12.86 -1.96 -13.42
C LYS A 30 -13.43 -2.75 -12.25
N GLY A 31 -13.14 -2.28 -11.04
CA GLY A 31 -13.68 -2.88 -9.82
C GLY A 31 -13.48 -1.96 -8.63
N ILE A 32 -14.15 -2.29 -7.53
CA ILE A 32 -14.02 -1.53 -6.30
C ILE A 32 -12.62 -1.73 -5.70
N GLY A 33 -12.04 -0.69 -5.11
CA GLY A 33 -10.72 -0.75 -4.47
C GLY A 33 -9.55 -0.54 -5.43
N GLY A 34 -9.79 -0.12 -6.67
CA GLY A 34 -8.73 0.29 -7.57
C GLY A 34 -7.94 1.45 -6.96
N GLY A 35 -6.61 1.42 -7.09
CA GLY A 35 -5.72 2.39 -6.48
C GLY A 35 -5.18 1.99 -5.11
N VAL A 36 -5.73 0.96 -4.46
CA VAL A 36 -5.24 0.51 -3.15
C VAL A 36 -3.81 -0.04 -3.26
N CYS A 37 -3.46 -0.69 -4.37
CA CYS A 37 -2.10 -1.16 -4.61
C CYS A 37 -1.11 0.01 -4.72
N GLN A 38 -1.54 1.15 -5.22
CA GLN A 38 -0.71 2.36 -5.23
C GLN A 38 -0.47 2.86 -3.81
N VAL A 39 -1.48 2.81 -2.94
CA VAL A 39 -1.34 3.17 -1.52
C VAL A 39 -0.34 2.25 -0.84
N SER A 40 -0.49 0.93 -0.98
CA SER A 40 0.44 -0.03 -0.36
C SER A 40 1.86 0.12 -0.91
N THR A 41 2.01 0.38 -2.22
CA THR A 41 3.32 0.64 -2.84
C THR A 41 3.96 1.89 -2.24
N THR A 42 3.18 2.96 -2.06
CA THR A 42 3.68 4.21 -1.47
C THR A 42 4.16 3.99 -0.04
N VAL A 43 3.42 3.25 0.77
CA VAL A 43 3.83 2.89 2.13
C VAL A 43 5.10 2.04 2.10
N ASN A 44 5.18 1.07 1.17
CA ASN A 44 6.37 0.22 1.03
C ASN A 44 7.62 1.05 0.75
N MET A 45 7.53 2.02 -0.17
CA MET A 45 8.65 2.90 -0.48
C MET A 45 9.12 3.67 0.75
N ALA A 46 8.18 4.22 1.53
CA ALA A 46 8.49 5.00 2.71
C ALA A 46 9.15 4.15 3.82
N VAL A 47 8.58 2.98 4.12
CA VAL A 47 9.12 2.14 5.19
C VAL A 47 10.45 1.49 4.80
N LYS A 48 10.65 1.17 3.52
CA LYS A 48 11.96 0.71 3.03
C LYS A 48 13.02 1.80 3.19
N SER A 49 12.68 3.05 2.93
CA SER A 49 13.58 4.20 3.15
C SER A 49 13.97 4.33 4.62
N ALA A 50 13.12 3.90 5.53
CA ALA A 50 13.39 3.88 6.97
C ALA A 50 14.15 2.63 7.42
N GLY A 51 14.54 1.76 6.49
CA GLY A 51 15.29 0.55 6.80
C GLY A 51 14.46 -0.63 7.28
N ILE A 52 13.15 -0.58 7.08
CA ILE A 52 12.23 -1.64 7.50
C ILE A 52 11.98 -2.59 6.33
N LYS A 53 12.09 -3.89 6.58
CA LYS A 53 11.78 -4.92 5.59
C LYS A 53 10.29 -5.22 5.58
N THR A 54 9.75 -5.48 4.40
CA THR A 54 8.33 -5.77 4.21
C THR A 54 8.15 -7.07 3.43
N ASN A 55 6.91 -7.56 3.40
CA ASN A 55 6.54 -8.73 2.60
C ASN A 55 6.03 -8.34 1.20
N ALA A 56 6.38 -7.16 0.71
CA ALA A 56 5.85 -6.61 -0.55
C ALA A 56 6.03 -7.58 -1.72
N ARG A 57 5.04 -7.61 -2.60
CA ARG A 57 5.01 -8.47 -3.79
C ARG A 57 4.80 -7.62 -5.04
N GLN A 58 5.39 -8.05 -6.15
CA GLN A 58 5.22 -7.38 -7.44
C GLN A 58 3.84 -7.69 -8.02
N HIS A 59 3.33 -6.74 -8.80
CA HIS A 59 2.13 -6.96 -9.60
C HIS A 59 2.42 -7.99 -10.71
N SER A 60 1.36 -8.60 -11.23
CA SER A 60 1.46 -9.50 -12.39
C SER A 60 1.94 -8.76 -13.65
N LEU A 61 1.65 -7.46 -13.75
CA LEU A 61 2.10 -6.58 -14.83
C LEU A 61 2.79 -5.35 -14.23
N PRO A 62 3.78 -4.76 -14.93
CA PRO A 62 4.40 -3.53 -14.49
C PRO A 62 3.37 -2.40 -14.33
N VAL A 63 3.57 -1.54 -13.34
CA VAL A 63 2.73 -0.36 -13.11
C VAL A 63 3.49 0.89 -13.47
N SER A 64 2.77 1.96 -13.80
CA SER A 64 3.38 3.22 -14.24
C SER A 64 3.90 4.09 -13.09
N TYR A 65 3.46 3.85 -11.86
CA TYR A 65 3.74 4.75 -10.72
C TYR A 65 4.93 4.31 -9.86
N ALA A 66 5.53 3.15 -10.13
CA ALA A 66 6.66 2.65 -9.34
C ALA A 66 7.51 1.68 -10.14
N SER A 67 8.79 1.53 -9.73
CA SER A 67 9.66 0.49 -10.26
C SER A 67 9.24 -0.88 -9.71
N ARG A 68 9.62 -1.95 -10.41
CA ARG A 68 9.27 -3.32 -10.00
C ARG A 68 9.71 -3.64 -8.58
N GLU A 69 10.85 -3.14 -8.16
CA GLU A 69 11.41 -3.42 -6.83
C GLU A 69 10.64 -2.71 -5.70
N ASP A 70 9.86 -1.68 -6.01
CA ASP A 70 9.10 -0.92 -5.02
C ASP A 70 7.63 -1.33 -4.94
N GLU A 71 7.16 -2.15 -5.88
CA GLU A 71 5.75 -2.54 -5.94
C GLU A 71 5.31 -3.34 -4.72
N ALA A 72 4.11 -3.06 -4.26
CA ALA A 72 3.46 -3.81 -3.20
C ALA A 72 2.00 -4.04 -3.58
N THR A 73 1.72 -5.15 -4.28
CA THR A 73 0.37 -5.51 -4.66
C THR A 73 -0.38 -6.10 -3.47
N VAL A 74 -1.67 -5.82 -3.39
CA VAL A 74 -2.55 -6.36 -2.35
C VAL A 74 -3.86 -6.83 -2.96
N SER A 75 -4.50 -7.80 -2.29
CA SER A 75 -5.82 -8.30 -2.66
C SER A 75 -6.51 -8.78 -1.39
N PHE A 76 -7.65 -8.19 -1.05
CA PHE A 76 -8.34 -8.53 0.19
C PHE A 76 -8.66 -10.03 0.27
N GLY A 77 -8.27 -10.64 1.38
CA GLY A 77 -8.44 -12.08 1.60
C GLY A 77 -7.36 -12.96 1.00
N ASN A 78 -6.51 -12.43 0.09
CA ASN A 78 -5.47 -13.22 -0.58
C ASN A 78 -4.06 -12.69 -0.36
N ILE A 79 -3.84 -11.40 -0.57
CA ILE A 79 -2.53 -10.78 -0.48
C ILE A 79 -2.64 -9.55 0.43
N ASP A 80 -1.85 -9.52 1.49
CA ASP A 80 -1.78 -8.40 2.42
C ASP A 80 -0.37 -7.80 2.39
N PHE A 81 -0.28 -6.51 2.67
CA PHE A 81 1.00 -5.83 2.86
C PHE A 81 1.26 -5.73 4.35
N LYS A 82 2.36 -6.31 4.79
CA LYS A 82 2.71 -6.40 6.21
C LYS A 82 4.16 -6.05 6.46
N PHE A 83 4.44 -5.49 7.62
CA PHE A 83 5.80 -5.37 8.13
C PHE A 83 5.79 -5.32 9.65
N THR A 84 6.97 -5.59 10.23
CA THR A 84 7.19 -5.44 11.67
C THR A 84 8.08 -4.23 11.88
N ASN A 85 7.69 -3.33 12.78
CA ASN A 85 8.51 -2.18 13.13
C ASN A 85 9.75 -2.67 13.91
N THR A 86 10.90 -2.62 13.25
CA THR A 86 12.18 -3.07 13.84
C THR A 86 13.07 -1.91 14.27
N THR A 87 12.55 -0.68 14.28
CA THR A 87 13.34 0.52 14.59
C THR A 87 13.64 0.68 16.09
N GLY A 88 12.92 -0.02 16.95
CA GLY A 88 13.00 0.17 18.40
C GLY A 88 12.27 1.40 18.91
N LYS A 89 11.58 2.12 18.04
CA LYS A 89 10.81 3.34 18.35
C LYS A 89 9.38 3.21 17.86
N THR A 90 8.46 3.91 18.50
CA THR A 90 7.11 4.04 17.95
C THR A 90 7.17 4.87 16.67
N ILE A 91 6.57 4.37 15.59
CA ILE A 91 6.51 5.09 14.33
C ILE A 91 5.07 5.46 14.00
N MET A 92 4.94 6.52 13.20
CA MET A 92 3.66 6.97 12.67
C MET A 92 3.77 7.08 11.16
N LEU A 93 2.80 6.52 10.46
CA LEU A 93 2.69 6.64 9.01
C LEU A 93 1.75 7.81 8.70
N VAL A 94 2.26 8.80 7.98
CA VAL A 94 1.47 9.95 7.57
C VAL A 94 1.23 9.85 6.06
N MET A 95 -0.03 9.64 5.69
CA MET A 95 -0.44 9.46 4.30
C MET A 95 -1.09 10.72 3.76
N GLY A 96 -0.84 11.00 2.49
CA GLY A 96 -1.48 12.11 1.79
C GLY A 96 -1.83 11.74 0.37
N ALA A 97 -2.87 12.37 -0.17
CA ALA A 97 -3.25 12.22 -1.57
C ALA A 97 -3.77 13.55 -2.08
N VAL A 98 -3.12 14.10 -3.11
CA VAL A 98 -3.49 15.39 -3.71
C VAL A 98 -3.30 15.27 -5.23
N ASP A 99 -4.32 15.63 -6.00
CA ASP A 99 -4.26 15.72 -7.48
C ASP A 99 -3.65 14.47 -8.13
N GLY A 100 -4.09 13.29 -7.71
CA GLY A 100 -3.63 12.04 -8.27
C GLY A 100 -2.27 11.56 -7.75
N SER A 101 -1.65 12.28 -6.83
CA SER A 101 -0.40 11.89 -6.19
C SER A 101 -0.66 11.31 -4.81
N CYS A 102 0.05 10.23 -4.48
CA CYS A 102 -0.02 9.58 -3.19
C CYS A 102 1.34 9.70 -2.50
N THR A 103 1.33 10.12 -1.23
CA THR A 103 2.54 10.31 -0.44
C THR A 103 2.46 9.58 0.89
N CYS A 104 3.61 9.18 1.41
CA CYS A 104 3.70 8.57 2.74
C CYS A 104 5.00 9.02 3.40
N GLU A 105 4.89 9.40 4.67
CA GLU A 105 6.03 9.72 5.51
C GLU A 105 6.05 8.79 6.72
N VAL A 106 7.26 8.44 7.15
CA VAL A 106 7.46 7.65 8.36
C VAL A 106 8.10 8.55 9.40
N TRP A 107 7.43 8.73 10.52
CA TRP A 107 7.89 9.56 11.63
C TRP A 107 8.20 8.66 12.82
N ALA A 108 9.34 8.87 13.46
CA ALA A 108 9.72 8.17 14.67
C ALA A 108 9.56 9.09 15.88
N LYS A 109 9.12 8.53 17.00
CA LYS A 109 8.98 9.28 18.24
C LYS A 109 10.36 9.49 18.87
N TYR A 110 10.69 10.71 19.17
CA TYR A 110 11.89 11.06 19.95
C TYR A 110 11.60 10.86 21.43
N GLU A 111 12.54 10.24 22.10
CA GLU A 111 12.49 10.10 23.56
C GLU A 111 13.62 10.87 24.22
#